data_d42c84f37e71e0d39f95dc1e902009ac
#
_entry.id   d42c84f37e71e0d39f95dc1e902009ac
#
_cell.length_a   1.000
_cell.length_b   1.000
_cell.length_c   1.000
_cell.angle_alpha   90.00
_cell.angle_beta   90.00
_cell.angle_gamma   90.00
#
_symmetry.space_group_name_H-M   'P 1'
#
loop_
_entity.id
_entity.type
_entity.pdbx_description
1 polymer ?
#
loop_
_entity_poly.entity_id
_entity_poly.type
_entity_poly.pdbx_seq_one_letter_code
_entity_poly.pdbx_strand_id
1 'polypeptide(L)'
;MKTFYNAMRAEWIKMWSVRSTLIYTIIIAVLGIANSAFMAWYYKNLPQAHYMGDGFYYPPEGVLMGVTSAGIVVVLLFSITIVTNEYNTLSIEPTFRGVPRRPLVFLAKLVVAGLYMALVGLVVTFVSTLVSKLIALNSGTLDIFSADWAGFYWRIPVGFFLL
;
A
#
# COMPACT_ATOMS: atom_id res chain seq x y z
N MET A 1 -25.82 -4.10 -14.37
CA MET A 1 -25.22 -3.36 -13.25
C MET A 1 -25.31 -4.09 -11.91
N LYS A 2 -26.48 -4.58 -11.48
CA LYS A 2 -26.65 -5.32 -10.20
C LYS A 2 -25.72 -6.54 -10.07
N THR A 3 -25.48 -7.28 -11.14
CA THR A 3 -24.63 -8.50 -11.15
C THR A 3 -23.15 -8.18 -10.87
N PHE A 4 -22.62 -7.09 -11.45
CA PHE A 4 -21.23 -6.66 -11.22
C PHE A 4 -21.02 -6.17 -9.78
N TYR A 5 -21.93 -5.36 -9.26
CA TYR A 5 -21.89 -4.90 -7.88
C TYR A 5 -21.93 -6.06 -6.86
N ASN A 6 -22.80 -7.04 -7.11
CA ASN A 6 -22.88 -8.23 -6.25
C ASN A 6 -21.58 -9.07 -6.31
N ALA A 7 -20.95 -9.16 -7.49
CA ALA A 7 -19.66 -9.82 -7.64
C ALA A 7 -18.57 -9.08 -6.86
N MET A 8 -18.49 -7.76 -6.96
CA MET A 8 -17.53 -6.95 -6.19
C MET A 8 -17.73 -7.11 -4.68
N ARG A 9 -18.98 -7.10 -4.22
CA ARG A 9 -19.28 -7.29 -2.79
C ARG A 9 -18.86 -8.68 -2.29
N ALA A 10 -19.07 -9.71 -3.08
CA ALA A 10 -18.63 -11.06 -2.74
C ALA A 10 -17.11 -11.16 -2.66
N GLU A 11 -16.38 -10.57 -3.62
CA GLU A 11 -14.92 -10.52 -3.61
C GLU A 11 -14.38 -9.70 -2.42
N TRP A 12 -15.02 -8.58 -2.09
CA TRP A 12 -14.65 -7.78 -0.91
C TRP A 12 -14.75 -8.58 0.39
N ILE A 13 -15.82 -9.33 0.59
CA ILE A 13 -15.99 -10.18 1.77
C ILE A 13 -14.93 -11.28 1.82
N LYS A 14 -14.61 -11.90 0.68
CA LYS A 14 -13.53 -12.91 0.58
C LYS A 14 -12.19 -12.34 1.01
N MET A 15 -11.85 -11.10 0.59
CA MET A 15 -10.58 -10.44 0.95
C MET A 15 -10.37 -10.37 2.47
N TRP A 16 -11.41 -10.03 3.21
CA TRP A 16 -11.34 -9.94 4.68
C TRP A 16 -11.31 -11.29 5.39
N SER A 17 -11.80 -12.35 4.76
CA SER A 17 -11.84 -13.69 5.35
C SER A 17 -10.59 -14.53 5.09
N VAL A 18 -9.77 -14.15 4.11
CA VAL A 18 -8.57 -14.91 3.72
C VAL A 18 -7.35 -14.48 4.53
N ARG A 19 -6.75 -15.42 5.26
CA ARG A 19 -5.58 -15.16 6.12
C ARG A 19 -4.38 -14.59 5.36
N SER A 20 -4.16 -15.01 4.11
CA SER A 20 -3.06 -14.50 3.30
C SER A 20 -3.15 -12.98 3.07
N THR A 21 -4.35 -12.44 2.89
CA THR A 21 -4.57 -10.99 2.74
C THR A 21 -4.06 -10.21 3.96
N LEU A 22 -4.37 -10.68 5.17
CA LEU A 22 -3.89 -10.08 6.41
C LEU A 22 -2.37 -10.16 6.53
N ILE A 23 -1.77 -11.29 6.17
CA ILE A 23 -0.32 -11.48 6.22
C ILE A 23 0.37 -10.46 5.31
N TYR A 24 -0.05 -10.31 4.05
CA TYR A 24 0.53 -9.33 3.13
C TYR A 24 0.34 -7.89 3.62
N THR A 25 -0.82 -7.56 4.19
CA THR A 25 -1.07 -6.24 4.78
C THR A 25 -0.12 -5.94 5.94
N ILE A 26 0.11 -6.92 6.82
CA ILE A 26 1.05 -6.78 7.93
C ILE A 26 2.48 -6.61 7.43
N ILE A 27 2.90 -7.39 6.42
CA ILE A 27 4.24 -7.31 5.84
C ILE A 27 4.48 -5.91 5.24
N ILE A 28 3.55 -5.39 4.43
CA ILE A 28 3.66 -4.03 3.86
C ILE A 28 3.74 -2.99 4.98
N ALA A 29 2.90 -3.08 6.00
CA ALA A 29 2.88 -2.14 7.10
C ALA A 29 4.20 -2.17 7.88
N VAL A 30 4.67 -3.35 8.26
CA VAL A 30 5.92 -3.49 9.03
C VAL A 30 7.12 -3.01 8.22
N LEU A 31 7.27 -3.46 6.98
CA LEU A 31 8.41 -3.05 6.14
C LEU A 31 8.36 -1.56 5.80
N GLY A 32 7.18 -1.02 5.46
CA GLY A 32 7.02 0.39 5.11
C GLY A 32 7.32 1.30 6.31
N ILE A 33 6.71 1.03 7.46
CA ILE A 33 6.88 1.85 8.67
C ILE A 33 8.31 1.72 9.22
N ALA A 34 8.86 0.50 9.29
CA ALA A 34 10.22 0.28 9.80
C ALA A 34 11.28 0.98 8.93
N ASN A 35 11.15 0.88 7.60
CA ASN A 35 12.07 1.57 6.70
C ASN A 35 11.95 3.10 6.82
N SER A 36 10.73 3.63 6.89
CA SER A 36 10.52 5.07 7.06
C SER A 36 11.07 5.59 8.39
N ALA A 37 10.90 4.82 9.46
CA ALA A 37 11.49 5.14 10.76
C ALA A 37 13.03 5.12 10.72
N PHE A 38 13.60 4.11 10.07
CA PHE A 38 15.05 3.98 9.89
C PHE A 38 15.61 5.15 9.07
N MET A 39 14.99 5.50 7.96
CA MET A 39 15.42 6.62 7.11
C MET A 39 15.29 7.97 7.84
N ALA A 40 14.21 8.20 8.56
CA ALA A 40 14.05 9.40 9.36
C ALA A 40 15.14 9.51 10.46
N TRP A 41 15.45 8.38 11.12
CA TRP A 41 16.56 8.32 12.09
C TRP A 41 17.92 8.54 11.42
N TYR A 42 18.16 7.95 10.24
CA TYR A 42 19.38 8.11 9.48
C TYR A 42 19.60 9.57 9.08
N TYR A 43 18.61 10.22 8.49
CA TYR A 43 18.69 11.62 8.10
C TYR A 43 18.90 12.54 9.31
N LYS A 44 18.28 12.24 10.44
CA LYS A 44 18.47 12.99 11.70
C LYS A 44 19.93 12.98 12.20
N ASN A 45 20.66 11.90 11.96
CA ASN A 45 22.04 11.73 12.43
C ASN A 45 23.10 12.06 11.36
N LEU A 46 22.70 12.53 10.17
CA LEU A 46 23.65 12.97 9.16
C LEU A 46 24.37 14.27 9.60
N PRO A 47 25.69 14.42 9.25
CA PRO A 47 26.42 15.68 9.48
C PRO A 47 25.75 16.86 8.77
N GLN A 48 26.00 18.08 9.26
CA GLN A 48 25.38 19.35 8.84
C GLN A 48 25.42 19.69 7.33
N ALA A 49 26.15 18.95 6.52
CA ALA A 49 26.24 19.13 5.05
C ALA A 49 24.91 18.99 4.29
N HIS A 50 23.86 18.51 4.93
CA HIS A 50 22.52 18.32 4.35
C HIS A 50 21.49 19.37 4.76
N TYR A 51 21.95 20.45 5.42
CA TYR A 51 21.07 21.59 5.70
C TYR A 51 20.86 22.42 4.43
N MET A 52 19.61 22.52 3.97
CA MET A 52 19.22 23.48 2.95
C MET A 52 18.56 24.68 3.63
N GLY A 53 19.25 25.83 3.70
CA GLY A 53 18.75 27.04 4.36
C GLY A 53 18.73 26.91 5.88
N ASP A 54 17.73 27.51 6.52
CA ASP A 54 17.61 27.59 8.01
C ASP A 54 17.07 26.31 8.67
N GLY A 55 16.94 25.19 7.92
CA GLY A 55 16.36 23.95 8.47
C GLY A 55 16.89 22.68 7.80
N PHE A 56 16.68 21.55 8.49
CA PHE A 56 17.01 20.22 7.98
C PHE A 56 15.91 19.74 7.02
N TYR A 57 16.27 19.47 5.77
CA TYR A 57 15.36 18.96 4.77
C TYR A 57 15.30 17.42 4.80
N TYR A 58 14.10 16.88 5.03
CA TYR A 58 13.81 15.46 4.92
C TYR A 58 13.20 15.16 3.55
N PRO A 59 13.95 14.53 2.62
CA PRO A 59 13.39 14.20 1.31
C PRO A 59 12.29 13.14 1.46
N PRO A 60 11.05 13.41 1.02
CA PRO A 60 9.94 12.45 1.13
C PRO A 60 10.23 11.15 0.38
N GLU A 61 10.93 11.22 -0.73
CA GLU A 61 11.34 10.07 -1.53
C GLU A 61 12.19 9.08 -0.73
N GLY A 62 13.20 9.56 -0.01
CA GLY A 62 14.07 8.73 0.81
C GLY A 62 13.32 8.09 1.99
N VAL A 63 12.47 8.88 2.65
CA VAL A 63 11.71 8.42 3.82
C VAL A 63 10.66 7.38 3.42
N LEU A 64 9.99 7.56 2.28
CA LEU A 64 8.95 6.65 1.79
C LEU A 64 9.48 5.54 0.87
N MET A 65 10.79 5.46 0.66
CA MET A 65 11.41 4.44 -0.20
C MET A 65 11.02 3.00 0.19
N GLY A 66 10.86 2.73 1.49
CA GLY A 66 10.43 1.41 1.95
C GLY A 66 8.99 1.08 1.58
N VAL A 67 8.10 2.07 1.61
CA VAL A 67 6.70 1.89 1.20
C VAL A 67 6.62 1.65 -0.31
N THR A 68 7.41 2.38 -1.10
CA THR A 68 7.39 2.26 -2.56
C THR A 68 8.08 0.99 -3.03
N SER A 69 9.33 0.73 -2.64
CA SER A 69 10.12 -0.40 -3.16
C SER A 69 9.65 -1.76 -2.61
N ALA A 70 9.59 -1.92 -1.29
CA ALA A 70 9.10 -3.16 -0.68
C ALA A 70 7.60 -3.36 -0.93
N GLY A 71 6.81 -2.27 -0.93
CA GLY A 71 5.39 -2.30 -1.23
C GLY A 71 5.08 -2.87 -2.60
N ILE A 72 5.79 -2.45 -3.65
CA ILE A 72 5.61 -2.98 -5.02
C ILE A 72 5.79 -4.50 -5.04
N VAL A 73 6.87 -5.01 -4.45
CA VAL A 73 7.13 -6.47 -4.42
C VAL A 73 6.01 -7.22 -3.71
N VAL A 74 5.54 -6.70 -2.56
CA VAL A 74 4.47 -7.36 -1.80
C VAL A 74 3.13 -7.29 -2.53
N VAL A 75 2.81 -6.18 -3.20
CA VAL A 75 1.59 -6.05 -4.02
C VAL A 75 1.60 -7.04 -5.18
N LEU A 76 2.73 -7.23 -5.86
CA LEU A 76 2.87 -8.23 -6.93
C LEU A 76 2.66 -9.65 -6.40
N LEU A 77 3.29 -10.01 -5.28
CA LEU A 77 3.11 -11.32 -4.64
C LEU A 77 1.65 -11.55 -4.20
N PHE A 78 1.00 -10.51 -3.66
CA PHE A 78 -0.40 -10.55 -3.30
C PHE A 78 -1.30 -10.81 -4.52
N SER A 79 -1.07 -10.11 -5.62
CA SER A 79 -1.83 -10.26 -6.86
C SER A 79 -1.73 -11.67 -7.43
N ILE A 80 -0.51 -12.26 -7.42
CA ILE A 80 -0.28 -13.64 -7.84
C ILE A 80 -1.03 -14.61 -6.91
N THR A 81 -0.94 -14.39 -5.59
CA THR A 81 -1.53 -15.29 -4.59
C THR A 81 -3.06 -15.31 -4.66
N ILE A 82 -3.70 -14.16 -4.89
CA ILE A 82 -5.16 -14.09 -5.06
C ILE A 82 -5.64 -14.96 -6.22
N VAL A 83 -4.94 -14.92 -7.34
CA VAL A 83 -5.28 -15.72 -8.51
C VAL A 83 -5.00 -17.21 -8.24
N THR A 84 -3.81 -17.52 -7.73
CA THR A 84 -3.37 -18.91 -7.52
C THR A 84 -4.21 -19.66 -6.47
N ASN A 85 -4.62 -18.99 -5.39
CA ASN A 85 -5.42 -19.62 -4.34
C ASN A 85 -6.77 -20.15 -4.84
N GLU A 86 -7.39 -19.50 -5.82
CA GLU A 86 -8.65 -19.99 -6.39
C GLU A 86 -8.49 -21.26 -7.20
N TYR A 87 -7.36 -21.39 -7.91
CA TYR A 87 -7.05 -22.63 -8.61
C TYR A 87 -6.80 -23.78 -7.64
N ASN A 88 -6.07 -23.53 -6.57
CA ASN A 88 -5.73 -24.55 -5.57
C ASN A 88 -6.94 -25.03 -4.75
N THR A 89 -7.91 -24.15 -4.50
CA THR A 89 -9.09 -24.46 -3.68
C THR A 89 -10.30 -24.96 -4.49
N LEU A 90 -10.14 -25.12 -5.82
CA LEU A 90 -11.24 -25.48 -6.75
C LEU A 90 -12.47 -24.57 -6.61
N SER A 91 -12.32 -23.41 -6.01
CA SER A 91 -13.41 -22.45 -5.76
C SER A 91 -13.81 -21.68 -7.03
N ILE A 92 -13.09 -21.89 -8.12
CA ILE A 92 -13.38 -21.33 -9.44
C ILE A 92 -14.70 -21.86 -10.00
N GLU A 93 -14.97 -23.16 -9.86
CA GLU A 93 -16.20 -23.78 -10.42
C GLU A 93 -17.49 -23.19 -9.86
N PRO A 94 -17.71 -23.10 -8.53
CA PRO A 94 -18.94 -22.51 -8.00
C PRO A 94 -19.06 -21.01 -8.31
N THR A 95 -17.93 -20.29 -8.44
CA THR A 95 -17.94 -18.86 -8.80
C THR A 95 -18.44 -18.66 -10.23
N PHE A 96 -18.06 -19.54 -11.17
CA PHE A 96 -18.53 -19.45 -12.56
C PHE A 96 -19.95 -19.99 -12.78
N ARG A 97 -20.45 -20.88 -11.90
CA ARG A 97 -21.85 -21.31 -11.94
C ARG A 97 -22.81 -20.19 -11.51
N GLY A 98 -22.37 -19.32 -10.58
CA GLY A 98 -23.20 -18.19 -10.11
C GLY A 98 -23.24 -16.99 -11.07
N VAL A 99 -22.22 -16.81 -11.92
CA VAL A 99 -22.13 -15.68 -12.87
C VAL A 99 -21.73 -16.19 -14.25
N PRO A 100 -22.64 -16.18 -15.23
CA PRO A 100 -22.39 -16.76 -16.55
C PRO A 100 -21.35 -16.03 -17.40
N ARG A 101 -20.93 -14.82 -16.99
CA ARG A 101 -19.94 -13.99 -17.69
C ARG A 101 -18.60 -14.01 -16.98
N ARG A 102 -17.73 -14.96 -17.33
CA ARG A 102 -16.38 -15.14 -16.78
C ARG A 102 -15.52 -13.85 -16.71
N PRO A 103 -15.45 -13.00 -17.78
CA PRO A 103 -14.62 -11.79 -17.72
C PRO A 103 -15.11 -10.79 -16.69
N LEU A 104 -16.39 -10.77 -16.36
CA LEU A 104 -16.97 -9.85 -15.39
C LEU A 104 -16.54 -10.18 -13.95
N VAL A 105 -16.41 -11.46 -13.62
CA VAL A 105 -15.89 -11.91 -12.31
C VAL A 105 -14.41 -11.54 -12.17
N PHE A 106 -13.63 -11.75 -13.23
CA PHE A 106 -12.21 -11.41 -13.22
C PHE A 106 -11.98 -9.90 -13.06
N LEU A 107 -12.75 -9.07 -13.77
CA LEU A 107 -12.70 -7.61 -13.61
C LEU A 107 -13.11 -7.18 -12.20
N ALA A 108 -14.16 -7.76 -11.62
CA ALA A 108 -14.58 -7.45 -10.26
C ALA A 108 -13.45 -7.76 -9.25
N LYS A 109 -12.77 -8.88 -9.42
CA LYS A 109 -11.61 -9.27 -8.59
C LYS A 109 -10.46 -8.29 -8.71
N LEU A 110 -10.06 -7.92 -9.93
CA LEU A 110 -8.99 -6.94 -10.17
C LEU A 110 -9.30 -5.60 -9.51
N VAL A 111 -10.51 -5.08 -9.70
CA VAL A 111 -10.92 -3.80 -9.12
C VAL A 111 -10.93 -3.86 -7.60
N VAL A 112 -11.44 -4.92 -7.01
CA VAL A 112 -11.51 -5.07 -5.54
C VAL A 112 -10.11 -5.23 -4.94
N ALA A 113 -9.24 -6.04 -5.56
CA ALA A 113 -7.86 -6.22 -5.12
C ALA A 113 -7.06 -4.91 -5.20
N GLY A 114 -7.16 -4.20 -6.33
CA GLY A 114 -6.51 -2.91 -6.51
C GLY A 114 -7.00 -1.86 -5.51
N LEU A 115 -8.32 -1.74 -5.29
CA LEU A 115 -8.88 -0.82 -4.29
C LEU A 115 -8.40 -1.16 -2.87
N TYR A 116 -8.36 -2.44 -2.52
CA TYR A 116 -7.86 -2.89 -1.22
C TYR A 116 -6.40 -2.47 -1.02
N MET A 117 -5.52 -2.74 -1.99
CA MET A 117 -4.11 -2.38 -1.92
C MET A 117 -3.89 -0.87 -1.95
N ALA A 118 -4.70 -0.11 -2.69
CA ALA A 118 -4.66 1.35 -2.66
C ALA A 118 -4.99 1.90 -1.26
N LEU A 119 -6.00 1.35 -0.59
CA LEU A 119 -6.36 1.72 0.78
C LEU A 119 -5.24 1.38 1.77
N VAL A 120 -4.66 0.18 1.68
CA VAL A 120 -3.52 -0.23 2.49
C VAL A 120 -2.33 0.70 2.26
N GLY A 121 -2.01 0.99 1.00
CA GLY A 121 -0.93 1.90 0.62
C GLY A 121 -1.13 3.31 1.20
N LEU A 122 -2.35 3.84 1.14
CA LEU A 122 -2.68 5.14 1.72
C LEU A 122 -2.48 5.16 3.24
N VAL A 123 -3.01 4.17 3.95
CA VAL A 123 -2.89 4.08 5.40
C VAL A 123 -1.42 3.93 5.81
N VAL A 124 -0.67 3.02 5.16
CA VAL A 124 0.75 2.79 5.46
C VAL A 124 1.58 4.04 5.18
N THR A 125 1.36 4.73 4.05
CA THR A 125 2.04 6.00 3.73
C THR A 125 1.77 7.05 4.81
N PHE A 126 0.52 7.22 5.21
CA PHE A 126 0.15 8.19 6.23
C PHE A 126 0.78 7.87 7.60
N VAL A 127 0.72 6.61 8.04
CA VAL A 127 1.36 6.18 9.29
C VAL A 127 2.87 6.34 9.23
N SER A 128 3.50 5.98 8.11
CA SER A 128 4.94 6.13 7.88
C SER A 128 5.39 7.59 7.99
N THR A 129 4.62 8.52 7.42
CA THR A 129 4.94 9.97 7.53
C THR A 129 4.75 10.49 8.95
N LEU A 130 3.73 10.02 9.67
CA LEU A 130 3.54 10.38 11.08
C LEU A 130 4.70 9.89 11.96
N VAL A 131 5.12 8.64 11.79
CA VAL A 131 6.27 8.07 12.53
C VAL A 131 7.54 8.85 12.23
N SER A 132 7.78 9.18 10.96
CA SER A 132 8.95 9.99 10.56
C SER A 132 8.91 11.38 11.19
N LYS A 133 7.75 12.02 11.25
CA LYS A 133 7.57 13.30 11.94
C LYS A 133 7.89 13.19 13.44
N LEU A 134 7.43 12.14 14.10
CA LEU A 134 7.72 11.93 15.53
C LEU A 134 9.22 11.77 15.80
N ILE A 135 9.95 11.10 14.92
CA ILE A 135 11.41 10.94 15.03
C ILE A 135 12.12 12.27 14.76
N ALA A 136 11.60 13.05 13.83
CA ALA A 136 12.16 14.33 13.39
C ALA A 136 11.87 15.51 14.35
N LEU A 137 10.93 15.39 15.30
CA LEU A 137 10.43 16.48 16.17
C LEU A 137 11.53 17.32 16.86
N ASN A 138 12.72 16.77 17.05
CA ASN A 138 13.85 17.47 17.68
C ASN A 138 14.88 18.04 16.67
N SER A 139 14.67 17.91 15.37
CA SER A 139 15.73 18.17 14.36
C SER A 139 15.33 19.15 13.26
N GLY A 140 14.09 19.64 13.23
CA GLY A 140 13.61 20.57 12.22
C GLY A 140 12.11 20.45 11.99
N THR A 141 11.56 21.39 11.22
CA THR A 141 10.13 21.40 10.86
C THR A 141 9.88 20.48 9.70
N LEU A 142 9.44 19.24 9.99
CA LEU A 142 8.93 18.35 8.96
C LEU A 142 7.45 18.69 8.71
N ASP A 143 7.20 19.48 7.67
CA ASP A 143 5.83 19.80 7.27
C ASP A 143 5.28 18.73 6.33
N ILE A 144 4.58 17.75 6.92
CA ILE A 144 3.98 16.62 6.20
C ILE A 144 2.84 17.03 5.26
N PHE A 145 2.37 18.26 5.36
CA PHE A 145 1.34 18.82 4.47
C PHE A 145 1.92 19.75 3.41
N SER A 146 3.25 19.87 3.30
CA SER A 146 3.88 20.64 2.23
C SER A 146 3.61 20.03 0.85
N ALA A 147 3.79 20.83 -0.18
CA ALA A 147 3.59 20.41 -1.56
C ALA A 147 4.45 19.21 -1.97
N ASP A 148 5.64 19.09 -1.39
CA ASP A 148 6.58 17.99 -1.64
C ASP A 148 6.03 16.64 -1.16
N TRP A 149 5.36 16.61 0.01
CA TRP A 149 4.76 15.39 0.57
C TRP A 149 3.39 15.08 -0.02
N ALA A 150 2.62 16.11 -0.39
CA ALA A 150 1.27 15.96 -0.92
C ALA A 150 1.21 15.03 -2.14
N GLY A 151 2.23 15.09 -3.00
CA GLY A 151 2.35 14.24 -4.18
C GLY A 151 2.39 12.75 -3.85
N PHE A 152 2.98 12.34 -2.74
CA PHE A 152 3.13 10.92 -2.37
C PHE A 152 1.86 10.29 -1.82
N TYR A 153 0.98 11.08 -1.16
CA TYR A 153 -0.28 10.58 -0.60
C TYR A 153 -1.25 10.04 -1.67
N TRP A 154 -1.12 10.47 -2.91
CA TRP A 154 -1.95 9.93 -4.00
C TRP A 154 -1.16 9.05 -4.97
N ARG A 155 0.13 9.31 -5.20
CA ARG A 155 0.96 8.52 -6.14
C ARG A 155 1.14 7.08 -5.68
N ILE A 156 1.43 6.86 -4.39
CA ILE A 156 1.64 5.51 -3.84
C ILE A 156 0.35 4.67 -3.91
N PRO A 157 -0.82 5.15 -3.42
CA PRO A 157 -2.06 4.40 -3.55
C PRO A 157 -2.47 4.12 -5.00
N VAL A 158 -2.29 5.09 -5.90
CA VAL A 158 -2.57 4.89 -7.32
C VAL A 158 -1.62 3.85 -7.93
N GLY A 159 -0.33 3.90 -7.60
CA GLY A 159 0.63 2.89 -8.01
C GLY A 159 0.22 1.48 -7.55
N PHE A 160 -0.19 1.32 -6.32
CA PHE A 160 -0.65 0.04 -5.76
C PHE A 160 -1.97 -0.46 -6.37
N PHE A 161 -2.83 0.46 -6.82
CA PHE A 161 -4.04 0.12 -7.56
C PHE A 161 -3.74 -0.42 -8.97
N LEU A 162 -2.72 0.13 -9.63
CA LEU A 162 -2.39 -0.19 -11.02
C LEU A 162 -1.52 -1.45 -11.18
N LEU A 163 -0.84 -1.90 -10.13
CA LEU A 163 -0.03 -3.13 -10.08
C LEU A 163 -0.90 -4.37 -9.86
#